data_779284252cdf4f0a7d65659806462938
#
_entry.id   779284252cdf4f0a7d65659806462938
#
_cell.length_a   1.000
_cell.length_b   1.000
_cell.length_c   1.000
_cell.angle_alpha   90.00
_cell.angle_beta   90.00
_cell.angle_gamma   90.00
#
_symmetry.space_group_name_H-M   'P 1'
#
loop_
_entity.id
_entity.type
_entity.pdbx_description
1 polymer ?
#
loop_
_entity_poly.entity_id
_entity_poly.type
_entity_poly.pdbx_seq_one_letter_code
_entity_poly.pdbx_strand_id
1 'polypeptide(L)'
;MTVSGWLFDAYPLNGKMVFWIKDEGGRSFRLEDNWTPSIYVGSESKVDLNILATNLAVQHHIKGYDFVSRYERIRDREQTRVLELGLADSSKRLPLANTIEDIDVHDKFRLYNVDILPQQNYFYEHDIFPLAQCKVDVQKEGRLGWQITDDVRFTNYRLPDFKVVNLDVSLKQEGRLPSFTDKIDTITIKTDNETIEIQERSEEDVLQELMREVGKIDPDFIFTNDGDEFVFPYLIERAENNGMQLMLNREPIPIPKPPSGGKTYFSYGRVHYRASSVMLFGRMHLDTSNSLIHDSRSLHGLYELARVCRVPLHAISRSTIGRALTSMQFYLAHKRKLLVPYRPANLEKLKTFKELVVADRGGLIIE
;
A
#
# COMPACT_ATOMS: atom_id res chain seq x y z
N MET A 1 24.46 -11.50 6.80
CA MET A 1 23.52 -11.41 7.96
C MET A 1 22.24 -12.06 7.54
N THR A 2 21.78 -13.06 8.31
CA THR A 2 20.50 -13.75 8.04
C THR A 2 19.52 -13.37 9.13
N VAL A 3 18.29 -12.99 8.74
CA VAL A 3 17.18 -12.68 9.64
C VAL A 3 16.06 -13.68 9.37
N SER A 4 15.51 -14.27 10.45
CA SER A 4 14.37 -15.21 10.35
C SER A 4 13.18 -14.65 11.10
N GLY A 5 11.99 -14.78 10.52
CA GLY A 5 10.75 -14.26 11.11
C GLY A 5 9.62 -14.15 10.08
N TRP A 6 8.73 -13.21 10.30
CA TRP A 6 7.58 -12.94 9.46
C TRP A 6 7.69 -11.58 8.79
N LEU A 7 7.40 -11.52 7.50
CA LEU A 7 7.35 -10.28 6.73
C LEU A 7 6.17 -9.42 7.20
N PHE A 8 6.45 -8.46 8.07
CA PHE A 8 5.43 -7.65 8.72
C PHE A 8 4.99 -6.46 7.86
N ASP A 9 5.95 -5.67 7.35
CA ASP A 9 5.68 -4.45 6.59
C ASP A 9 6.64 -4.30 5.42
N ALA A 10 6.18 -3.63 4.35
CA ALA A 10 6.97 -3.36 3.16
C ALA A 10 6.49 -2.07 2.47
N TYR A 11 7.43 -1.18 2.15
CA TYR A 11 7.17 0.08 1.45
C TYR A 11 8.41 0.61 0.75
N PRO A 12 8.24 1.45 -0.28
CA PRO A 12 9.36 2.17 -0.89
C PRO A 12 9.74 3.39 -0.04
N LEU A 13 11.04 3.58 0.17
CA LEU A 13 11.59 4.75 0.85
C LEU A 13 12.97 5.08 0.28
N ASN A 14 13.20 6.34 -0.08
CA ASN A 14 14.50 6.84 -0.56
C ASN A 14 15.11 6.01 -1.72
N GLY A 15 14.27 5.61 -2.69
CA GLY A 15 14.70 4.85 -3.87
C GLY A 15 15.00 3.37 -3.61
N LYS A 16 14.67 2.85 -2.44
CA LYS A 16 14.82 1.44 -2.05
C LYS A 16 13.49 0.85 -1.61
N MET A 17 13.42 -0.46 -1.54
CA MET A 17 12.37 -1.16 -0.81
C MET A 17 12.82 -1.42 0.62
N VAL A 18 11.99 -1.02 1.58
CA VAL A 18 12.20 -1.28 3.02
C VAL A 18 11.26 -2.40 3.46
N PHE A 19 11.78 -3.30 4.27
CA PHE A 19 11.06 -4.44 4.82
C PHE A 19 11.26 -4.51 6.33
N TRP A 20 10.20 -4.84 7.04
CA TRP A 20 10.25 -5.14 8.47
C TRP A 20 9.94 -6.61 8.70
N ILE A 21 10.89 -7.28 9.33
CA ILE A 21 10.77 -8.69 9.71
C ILE A 21 10.60 -8.77 11.22
N LYS A 22 9.55 -9.41 11.69
CA LYS A 22 9.34 -9.65 13.11
C LYS A 22 9.77 -11.07 13.46
N ASP A 23 10.69 -11.23 14.41
CA ASP A 23 11.16 -12.56 14.84
C ASP A 23 10.22 -13.21 15.87
N GLU A 24 10.48 -14.46 16.20
CA GLU A 24 9.71 -15.23 17.19
C GLU A 24 9.82 -14.62 18.61
N GLY A 25 10.89 -13.91 18.89
CA GLY A 25 11.09 -13.20 20.16
C GLY A 25 10.43 -11.82 20.21
N GLY A 26 9.66 -11.43 19.17
CA GLY A 26 8.94 -10.17 19.12
C GLY A 26 9.81 -8.96 18.72
N ARG A 27 11.07 -9.16 18.31
CA ARG A 27 11.93 -8.07 17.82
C ARG A 27 11.65 -7.79 16.36
N SER A 28 11.69 -6.52 15.98
CA SER A 28 11.50 -6.07 14.60
C SER A 28 12.84 -5.69 13.97
N PHE A 29 13.12 -6.22 12.79
CA PHE A 29 14.34 -5.96 12.01
C PHE A 29 13.98 -5.19 10.76
N ARG A 30 14.68 -4.09 10.54
CA ARG A 30 14.58 -3.28 9.34
C ARG A 30 15.63 -3.72 8.32
N LEU A 31 15.18 -4.05 7.11
CA LEU A 31 16.02 -4.44 5.98
C LEU A 31 15.74 -3.55 4.77
N GLU A 32 16.74 -3.34 3.93
CA GLU A 32 16.61 -2.59 2.68
C GLU A 32 17.01 -3.44 1.48
N ASP A 33 16.32 -3.28 0.36
CA ASP A 33 16.70 -3.83 -0.93
C ASP A 33 16.86 -2.72 -1.97
N ASN A 34 17.99 -2.72 -2.67
CA ASN A 34 18.27 -1.81 -3.78
C ASN A 34 17.48 -2.22 -5.04
N TRP A 35 16.16 -2.28 -4.91
CA TRP A 35 15.23 -2.65 -5.97
C TRP A 35 14.27 -1.49 -6.26
N THR A 36 13.96 -1.32 -7.53
CA THR A 36 12.93 -0.38 -8.00
C THR A 36 12.06 -1.05 -9.05
N PRO A 37 10.77 -0.71 -9.12
CA PRO A 37 9.84 -1.31 -10.07
C PRO A 37 10.15 -0.90 -11.52
N SER A 38 9.64 -1.69 -12.46
CA SER A 38 9.58 -1.34 -13.87
C SER A 38 8.14 -1.09 -14.31
N ILE A 39 7.95 -0.25 -15.33
CA ILE A 39 6.74 -0.17 -16.13
C ILE A 39 7.04 -0.63 -17.56
N TYR A 40 6.02 -0.98 -18.33
CA TYR A 40 6.21 -1.50 -19.67
C TYR A 40 5.44 -0.66 -20.69
N VAL A 41 6.01 -0.56 -21.88
CA VAL A 41 5.41 0.18 -23.01
C VAL A 41 5.36 -0.73 -24.23
N GLY A 42 4.16 -0.90 -24.79
CA GLY A 42 3.93 -1.56 -26.06
C GLY A 42 3.67 -0.56 -27.18
N SER A 43 4.05 -0.91 -28.41
CA SER A 43 3.73 -0.15 -29.63
C SER A 43 3.74 -1.09 -30.83
N GLU A 44 2.97 -0.75 -31.87
CA GLU A 44 3.01 -1.45 -33.15
C GLU A 44 4.37 -1.24 -33.87
N SER A 45 5.04 -0.12 -33.59
CA SER A 45 6.30 0.27 -34.22
C SER A 45 7.49 0.06 -33.27
N LYS A 46 8.42 -0.81 -33.69
CA LYS A 46 9.71 -1.00 -32.98
C LYS A 46 10.56 0.27 -33.01
N VAL A 47 10.41 1.11 -34.05
CA VAL A 47 11.15 2.37 -34.18
C VAL A 47 10.66 3.37 -33.14
N ASP A 48 9.34 3.47 -32.92
CA ASP A 48 8.76 4.36 -31.93
C ASP A 48 9.22 3.99 -30.51
N LEU A 49 9.30 2.68 -30.18
CA LEU A 49 9.82 2.23 -28.89
C LEU A 49 11.31 2.59 -28.70
N ASN A 50 12.13 2.52 -29.75
CA ASN A 50 13.54 2.93 -29.67
C ASN A 50 13.66 4.44 -29.46
N ILE A 51 12.86 5.25 -30.17
CA ILE A 51 12.82 6.71 -30.01
C ILE A 51 12.39 7.07 -28.58
N LEU A 52 11.34 6.41 -28.07
CA LEU A 52 10.86 6.63 -26.70
C LEU A 52 11.94 6.29 -25.67
N ALA A 53 12.62 5.15 -25.83
CA ALA A 53 13.65 4.69 -24.90
C ALA A 53 14.83 5.69 -24.78
N THR A 54 15.13 6.45 -25.84
CA THR A 54 16.23 7.44 -25.87
C THR A 54 15.74 8.88 -25.65
N ASN A 55 14.45 9.09 -25.46
CA ASN A 55 13.88 10.41 -25.21
C ASN A 55 14.38 10.98 -23.87
N LEU A 56 14.92 12.20 -23.87
CA LEU A 56 15.51 12.82 -22.69
C LEU A 56 14.53 13.00 -21.54
N ALA A 57 13.25 13.30 -21.83
CA ALA A 57 12.22 13.44 -20.82
C ALA A 57 11.94 12.09 -20.12
N VAL A 58 11.94 11.00 -20.88
CA VAL A 58 11.80 9.61 -20.34
C VAL A 58 13.03 9.23 -19.52
N GLN A 59 14.23 9.50 -20.03
CA GLN A 59 15.50 9.18 -19.37
C GLN A 59 15.64 9.83 -17.98
N HIS A 60 15.02 10.98 -17.77
CA HIS A 60 15.01 11.65 -16.46
C HIS A 60 14.32 10.83 -15.35
N HIS A 61 13.42 9.93 -15.71
CA HIS A 61 12.62 9.14 -14.76
C HIS A 61 13.12 7.71 -14.54
N ILE A 62 14.03 7.22 -15.39
CA ILE A 62 14.49 5.83 -15.40
C ILE A 62 15.96 5.71 -15.04
N LYS A 63 16.36 4.55 -14.53
CA LYS A 63 17.76 4.16 -14.33
C LYS A 63 18.30 3.30 -15.48
N GLY A 64 17.42 2.81 -16.35
CA GLY A 64 17.76 2.00 -17.50
C GLY A 64 16.53 1.41 -18.18
N TYR A 65 16.72 0.81 -19.32
CA TYR A 65 15.66 0.16 -20.08
C TYR A 65 16.16 -1.13 -20.75
N ASP A 66 15.23 -2.01 -21.07
CA ASP A 66 15.48 -3.23 -21.85
C ASP A 66 14.29 -3.54 -22.75
N PHE A 67 14.51 -4.39 -23.75
CA PHE A 67 13.47 -4.92 -24.61
C PHE A 67 13.20 -6.38 -24.24
N VAL A 68 11.99 -6.63 -23.75
CA VAL A 68 11.58 -7.95 -23.27
C VAL A 68 10.37 -8.48 -24.04
N SER A 69 10.17 -9.79 -23.97
CA SER A 69 9.00 -10.45 -24.57
C SER A 69 7.91 -10.67 -23.51
N ARG A 70 6.70 -10.19 -23.76
CA ARG A 70 5.54 -10.31 -22.87
C ARG A 70 4.27 -10.54 -23.66
N TYR A 71 3.23 -11.07 -22.99
CA TYR A 71 1.86 -11.06 -23.51
C TYR A 71 1.21 -9.72 -23.16
N GLU A 72 0.67 -9.02 -24.15
CA GLU A 72 -0.06 -7.76 -23.93
C GLU A 72 -1.54 -8.00 -23.61
N ARG A 73 -2.13 -9.08 -24.13
CA ARG A 73 -3.54 -9.44 -23.94
C ARG A 73 -3.70 -10.91 -23.55
N ILE A 74 -4.75 -11.22 -22.79
CA ILE A 74 -5.06 -12.58 -22.34
C ILE A 74 -5.24 -13.57 -23.52
N ARG A 75 -5.67 -13.08 -24.70
CA ARG A 75 -5.93 -13.92 -25.87
C ARG A 75 -4.76 -14.03 -26.82
N ASP A 76 -3.65 -13.37 -26.54
CA ASP A 76 -2.47 -13.42 -27.39
C ASP A 76 -1.89 -14.84 -27.35
N ARG A 77 -1.56 -15.37 -28.53
CA ARG A 77 -0.93 -16.69 -28.68
C ARG A 77 0.60 -16.61 -28.58
N GLU A 78 1.15 -15.45 -28.88
CA GLU A 78 2.58 -15.18 -28.92
C GLU A 78 2.91 -13.94 -28.09
N GLN A 79 4.11 -13.92 -27.53
CA GLN A 79 4.62 -12.74 -26.82
C GLN A 79 5.07 -11.69 -27.83
N THR A 80 4.79 -10.43 -27.52
CA THR A 80 5.28 -9.28 -28.27
C THR A 80 6.49 -8.65 -27.59
N ARG A 81 7.35 -8.01 -28.38
CA ARG A 81 8.48 -7.24 -27.86
C ARG A 81 7.96 -5.92 -27.32
N VAL A 82 8.17 -5.68 -26.05
CA VAL A 82 7.81 -4.44 -25.34
C VAL A 82 9.05 -3.81 -24.73
N LEU A 83 8.97 -2.50 -24.47
CA LEU A 83 10.01 -1.75 -23.77
C LEU A 83 9.75 -1.82 -22.27
N GLU A 84 10.72 -2.33 -21.52
CA GLU A 84 10.75 -2.30 -20.04
C GLU A 84 11.55 -1.09 -19.59
N LEU A 85 10.95 -0.24 -18.76
CA LEU A 85 11.53 0.99 -18.20
C LEU A 85 11.73 0.80 -16.70
N GLY A 86 12.97 0.56 -16.26
CA GLY A 86 13.33 0.47 -14.85
C GLY A 86 13.35 1.86 -14.22
N LEU A 87 12.49 2.11 -13.23
CA LEU A 87 12.36 3.42 -12.60
C LEU A 87 13.63 3.80 -11.81
N ALA A 88 14.00 5.07 -11.84
CA ALA A 88 15.05 5.60 -10.97
C ALA A 88 14.63 5.53 -9.50
N ASP A 89 13.34 5.71 -9.24
CA ASP A 89 12.69 5.73 -7.94
C ASP A 89 11.22 5.34 -8.11
N SER A 90 10.64 4.67 -7.15
CA SER A 90 9.22 4.22 -7.20
C SER A 90 8.22 5.38 -7.31
N SER A 91 8.57 6.59 -6.84
CA SER A 91 7.74 7.80 -6.98
C SER A 91 7.67 8.29 -8.42
N LYS A 92 8.62 7.91 -9.28
CA LYS A 92 8.66 8.29 -10.69
C LYS A 92 7.66 7.55 -11.58
N ARG A 93 6.94 6.57 -11.05
CA ARG A 93 6.00 5.73 -11.81
C ARG A 93 4.90 6.53 -12.52
N LEU A 94 4.15 7.34 -11.80
CA LEU A 94 3.09 8.17 -12.37
C LEU A 94 3.66 9.35 -13.20
N PRO A 95 4.68 10.08 -12.73
CA PRO A 95 5.34 11.10 -13.56
C PRO A 95 5.84 10.56 -14.91
N LEU A 96 6.46 9.37 -14.95
CA LEU A 96 6.89 8.75 -16.20
C LEU A 96 5.70 8.39 -17.10
N ALA A 97 4.63 7.81 -16.55
CA ALA A 97 3.44 7.49 -17.32
C ALA A 97 2.82 8.75 -17.96
N ASN A 98 2.67 9.82 -17.19
CA ASN A 98 2.18 11.11 -17.70
C ASN A 98 3.12 11.69 -18.79
N THR A 99 4.45 11.62 -18.57
CA THR A 99 5.42 12.06 -19.58
C THR A 99 5.28 11.31 -20.90
N ILE A 100 5.03 9.98 -20.84
CA ILE A 100 4.83 9.17 -22.04
C ILE A 100 3.49 9.51 -22.71
N GLU A 101 2.41 9.69 -21.93
CA GLU A 101 1.11 10.13 -22.45
C GLU A 101 1.22 11.52 -23.13
N ASP A 102 1.99 12.47 -22.56
CA ASP A 102 2.20 13.80 -23.14
C ASP A 102 3.01 13.76 -24.46
N ILE A 103 3.93 12.82 -24.60
CA ILE A 103 4.69 12.58 -25.84
C ILE A 103 3.83 11.92 -26.91
N ASP A 104 2.84 11.15 -26.50
CA ASP A 104 2.05 10.29 -27.37
C ASP A 104 0.89 11.04 -28.05
N VAL A 105 1.23 11.86 -29.05
CA VAL A 105 0.25 12.68 -29.82
C VAL A 105 -0.74 11.81 -30.64
N HIS A 106 -0.49 10.51 -30.81
CA HIS A 106 -1.22 9.64 -31.76
C HIS A 106 -1.63 8.30 -31.19
N ASP A 107 -1.74 8.14 -29.86
CA ASP A 107 -2.09 6.88 -29.18
C ASP A 107 -1.23 5.68 -29.63
N LYS A 108 0.06 5.93 -29.87
CA LYS A 108 1.00 4.89 -30.34
C LYS A 108 1.49 3.97 -29.24
N PHE A 109 1.48 4.48 -28.00
CA PHE A 109 2.04 3.79 -26.84
C PHE A 109 0.95 3.24 -25.93
N ARG A 110 1.10 2.00 -25.55
CA ARG A 110 0.27 1.34 -24.54
C ARG A 110 1.09 1.14 -23.28
N LEU A 111 0.62 1.71 -22.17
CA LEU A 111 1.28 1.61 -20.88
C LEU A 111 0.76 0.42 -20.07
N TYR A 112 1.67 -0.23 -19.33
CA TYR A 112 1.35 -1.41 -18.54
C TYR A 112 2.04 -1.38 -17.17
N ASN A 113 1.43 -2.03 -16.18
CA ASN A 113 1.89 -2.22 -14.80
C ASN A 113 2.07 -0.92 -14.01
N VAL A 114 1.52 0.19 -14.50
CA VAL A 114 1.62 1.50 -13.83
C VAL A 114 0.83 1.53 -12.52
N ASP A 115 -0.32 0.84 -12.43
CA ASP A 115 -1.19 0.84 -11.24
C ASP A 115 -0.79 -0.17 -10.17
N ILE A 116 0.16 -1.06 -10.44
CA ILE A 116 0.64 -2.03 -9.46
C ILE A 116 1.49 -1.31 -8.42
N LEU A 117 1.17 -1.46 -7.14
CA LEU A 117 1.96 -0.86 -6.06
C LEU A 117 3.41 -1.39 -6.10
N PRO A 118 4.42 -0.57 -5.79
CA PRO A 118 5.82 -1.00 -5.80
C PRO A 118 6.08 -2.24 -4.94
N GLN A 119 5.58 -2.26 -3.71
CA GLN A 119 5.70 -3.39 -2.79
C GLN A 119 4.96 -4.63 -3.31
N GLN A 120 3.84 -4.45 -3.97
CA GLN A 120 3.07 -5.54 -4.58
C GLN A 120 3.83 -6.14 -5.78
N ASN A 121 4.44 -5.29 -6.61
CA ASN A 121 5.29 -5.74 -7.72
C ASN A 121 6.51 -6.52 -7.21
N TYR A 122 7.16 -6.03 -6.15
CA TYR A 122 8.23 -6.73 -5.46
C TYR A 122 7.80 -8.11 -4.98
N PHE A 123 6.62 -8.21 -4.36
CA PHE A 123 6.06 -9.49 -3.88
C PHE A 123 5.85 -10.48 -5.02
N TYR A 124 5.42 -10.00 -6.17
CA TYR A 124 5.22 -10.86 -7.35
C TYR A 124 6.53 -11.38 -7.93
N GLU A 125 7.54 -10.50 -8.04
CA GLU A 125 8.85 -10.86 -8.59
C GLU A 125 9.60 -11.88 -7.73
N HIS A 126 9.50 -11.74 -6.40
CA HIS A 126 10.20 -12.59 -5.45
C HIS A 126 9.34 -13.75 -4.90
N ASP A 127 8.10 -13.88 -5.37
CA ASP A 127 7.13 -14.89 -4.91
C ASP A 127 6.91 -14.89 -3.39
N ILE A 128 6.93 -13.73 -2.78
CA ILE A 128 6.68 -13.51 -1.36
C ILE A 128 5.30 -12.91 -1.11
N PHE A 129 4.87 -12.87 0.12
CA PHE A 129 3.56 -12.35 0.52
C PHE A 129 3.61 -11.80 1.95
N PRO A 130 2.73 -10.84 2.32
CA PRO A 130 2.67 -10.32 3.69
C PRO A 130 2.48 -11.43 4.71
N LEU A 131 3.10 -11.28 5.87
CA LEU A 131 3.08 -12.25 6.97
C LEU A 131 3.64 -13.64 6.62
N ALA A 132 4.36 -13.76 5.50
CA ALA A 132 5.09 -14.98 5.18
C ALA A 132 6.17 -15.24 6.23
N GLN A 133 6.25 -16.48 6.71
CA GLN A 133 7.41 -16.90 7.49
C GLN A 133 8.59 -17.09 6.55
N CYS A 134 9.70 -16.43 6.82
CA CYS A 134 10.82 -16.36 5.91
C CYS A 134 12.18 -16.31 6.61
N LYS A 135 13.22 -16.66 5.85
CA LYS A 135 14.62 -16.32 6.13
C LYS A 135 15.08 -15.35 5.07
N VAL A 136 15.72 -14.28 5.50
CA VAL A 136 16.18 -13.21 4.62
C VAL A 136 17.69 -13.04 4.79
N ASP A 137 18.44 -13.22 3.70
CA ASP A 137 19.87 -13.01 3.65
C ASP A 137 20.19 -11.68 2.98
N VAL A 138 20.94 -10.82 3.70
CA VAL A 138 21.47 -9.60 3.10
C VAL A 138 22.67 -9.97 2.23
N GLN A 139 22.47 -9.85 0.91
CA GLN A 139 23.47 -10.17 -0.10
C GLN A 139 24.36 -8.95 -0.41
N LYS A 140 25.34 -9.17 -1.30
CA LYS A 140 26.18 -8.09 -1.83
C LYS A 140 25.32 -7.05 -2.57
N GLU A 141 25.79 -5.82 -2.63
CA GLU A 141 25.14 -4.68 -3.31
C GLU A 141 23.79 -4.27 -2.70
N GLY A 142 23.49 -4.70 -1.46
CA GLY A 142 22.26 -4.34 -0.78
C GLY A 142 21.01 -5.01 -1.35
N ARG A 143 21.15 -6.20 -1.97
CA ARG A 143 20.02 -7.04 -2.43
C ARG A 143 19.64 -8.01 -1.30
N LEU A 144 18.37 -8.41 -1.28
CA LEU A 144 17.86 -9.40 -0.35
C LEU A 144 17.61 -10.74 -1.02
N GLY A 145 18.08 -11.82 -0.39
CA GLY A 145 17.75 -13.19 -0.77
C GLY A 145 16.62 -13.71 0.13
N TRP A 146 15.51 -14.12 -0.46
CA TRP A 146 14.32 -14.60 0.26
C TRP A 146 14.21 -16.11 0.21
N GLN A 147 13.98 -16.71 1.37
CA GLN A 147 13.59 -18.12 1.50
C GLN A 147 12.29 -18.17 2.31
N ILE A 148 11.17 -18.45 1.63
CA ILE A 148 9.87 -18.61 2.28
C ILE A 148 9.78 -20.01 2.87
N THR A 149 9.34 -20.10 4.12
CA THR A 149 9.24 -21.35 4.89
C THR A 149 7.81 -21.77 5.17
N ASP A 150 6.82 -21.01 4.68
CA ASP A 150 5.40 -21.37 4.73
C ASP A 150 4.76 -21.31 3.32
N ASP A 151 3.49 -21.66 3.21
CA ASP A 151 2.72 -21.62 1.95
C ASP A 151 1.50 -20.70 2.11
N VAL A 152 1.27 -19.85 1.13
CA VAL A 152 0.12 -18.93 1.09
C VAL A 152 -1.24 -19.65 1.15
N ARG A 153 -1.29 -20.94 0.79
CA ARG A 153 -2.50 -21.78 0.82
C ARG A 153 -2.79 -22.38 2.19
N PHE A 154 -1.84 -22.31 3.12
CA PHE A 154 -2.07 -22.82 4.47
C PHE A 154 -2.92 -21.82 5.25
N THR A 155 -4.02 -22.31 5.82
CA THR A 155 -4.91 -21.53 6.69
C THR A 155 -4.53 -21.64 8.17
N ASN A 156 -3.73 -22.65 8.54
CA ASN A 156 -3.24 -22.88 9.89
C ASN A 156 -1.73 -22.54 9.95
N TYR A 157 -1.40 -21.27 9.77
CA TYR A 157 -0.05 -20.76 9.88
C TYR A 157 0.17 -20.09 11.24
N ARG A 158 1.42 -20.07 11.69
CA ARG A 158 1.81 -19.33 12.90
C ARG A 158 2.11 -17.87 12.55
N LEU A 159 1.82 -17.00 13.49
CA LEU A 159 2.23 -15.59 13.48
C LEU A 159 2.94 -15.29 14.79
N PRO A 160 3.81 -14.28 14.83
CA PRO A 160 4.36 -13.76 16.06
C PRO A 160 3.28 -13.05 16.86
N ASP A 161 3.52 -12.85 18.14
CA ASP A 161 2.67 -12.00 18.96
C ASP A 161 2.85 -10.53 18.53
N PHE A 162 1.77 -9.93 18.06
CA PHE A 162 1.74 -8.52 17.71
C PHE A 162 1.25 -7.68 18.86
N LYS A 163 1.97 -6.60 19.13
CA LYS A 163 1.55 -5.58 20.09
C LYS A 163 0.52 -4.66 19.45
N VAL A 164 -0.65 -4.62 20.04
CA VAL A 164 -1.78 -3.81 19.57
C VAL A 164 -2.09 -2.71 20.58
N VAL A 165 -2.30 -1.48 20.09
CA VAL A 165 -2.83 -0.38 20.89
C VAL A 165 -4.03 0.24 20.19
N ASN A 166 -4.98 0.75 20.99
CA ASN A 166 -6.02 1.64 20.53
C ASN A 166 -5.64 3.05 20.96
N LEU A 167 -5.65 3.98 20.03
CA LEU A 167 -5.36 5.39 20.24
C LEU A 167 -6.63 6.20 20.06
N ASP A 168 -6.97 6.99 21.07
CA ASP A 168 -8.11 7.90 21.05
C ASP A 168 -7.70 9.29 21.53
N VAL A 169 -8.40 10.33 21.05
CA VAL A 169 -8.11 11.73 21.36
C VAL A 169 -9.40 12.43 21.73
N SER A 170 -9.46 13.02 22.92
CA SER A 170 -10.51 13.93 23.33
C SER A 170 -10.05 15.38 23.25
N LEU A 171 -10.98 16.29 23.00
CA LEU A 171 -10.73 17.70 22.73
C LEU A 171 -11.37 18.58 23.81
N LYS A 172 -10.71 19.69 24.15
CA LYS A 172 -11.32 20.81 24.88
C LYS A 172 -12.22 21.58 23.91
N GLN A 173 -13.43 21.07 23.74
CA GLN A 173 -14.36 21.51 22.72
C GLN A 173 -14.94 22.89 23.11
N GLU A 174 -14.74 23.91 22.27
CA GLU A 174 -15.29 25.25 22.44
C GLU A 174 -16.61 25.44 21.70
N GLY A 175 -16.91 24.61 20.72
CA GLY A 175 -18.09 24.65 19.86
C GLY A 175 -19.01 23.45 19.98
N ARG A 176 -20.02 23.36 19.09
CA ARG A 176 -20.93 22.20 18.99
C ARG A 176 -20.30 20.98 18.32
N LEU A 177 -19.33 21.20 17.47
CA LEU A 177 -18.65 20.16 16.72
C LEU A 177 -17.15 20.25 16.99
N PRO A 178 -16.42 19.12 16.99
CA PRO A 178 -14.97 19.10 17.09
C PRO A 178 -14.32 19.92 15.97
N SER A 179 -13.33 20.70 16.31
CA SER A 179 -12.57 21.54 15.38
C SER A 179 -11.08 21.25 15.50
N PHE A 180 -10.35 21.41 14.41
CA PHE A 180 -8.88 21.32 14.40
C PHE A 180 -8.23 22.45 15.23
N THR A 181 -8.98 23.51 15.54
CA THR A 181 -8.53 24.61 16.43
C THR A 181 -8.70 24.30 17.90
N ASP A 182 -9.56 23.33 18.25
CA ASP A 182 -9.76 22.94 19.65
C ASP A 182 -8.48 22.33 20.20
N LYS A 183 -8.16 22.60 21.46
CA LYS A 183 -6.97 22.04 22.11
C LYS A 183 -7.20 20.59 22.52
N ILE A 184 -6.11 19.83 22.57
CA ILE A 184 -6.12 18.48 23.12
C ILE A 184 -6.55 18.56 24.60
N ASP A 185 -7.52 17.72 24.97
CA ASP A 185 -7.88 17.49 26.36
C ASP A 185 -7.13 16.29 26.94
N THR A 186 -7.31 15.12 26.31
CA THR A 186 -6.69 13.88 26.76
C THR A 186 -6.36 13.03 25.55
N ILE A 187 -5.20 12.36 25.57
CA ILE A 187 -4.89 11.26 24.65
C ILE A 187 -4.93 9.96 25.45
N THR A 188 -5.67 8.98 24.96
CA THR A 188 -5.79 7.66 25.57
C THR A 188 -5.11 6.62 24.71
N ILE A 189 -4.16 5.87 25.29
CA ILE A 189 -3.53 4.68 24.69
C ILE A 189 -3.99 3.48 25.49
N LYS A 190 -4.74 2.58 24.85
CA LYS A 190 -5.23 1.36 25.46
C LYS A 190 -4.55 0.14 24.87
N THR A 191 -3.91 -0.65 25.73
CA THR A 191 -3.34 -1.97 25.44
C THR A 191 -4.27 -3.06 26.00
N ASP A 192 -3.93 -4.34 25.78
CA ASP A 192 -4.67 -5.45 26.41
C ASP A 192 -4.56 -5.46 27.95
N ASN A 193 -3.49 -4.85 28.50
CA ASN A 193 -3.18 -4.92 29.92
C ASN A 193 -3.41 -3.63 30.70
N GLU A 194 -3.36 -2.49 30.03
CA GLU A 194 -3.41 -1.16 30.69
C GLU A 194 -4.05 -0.10 29.80
N THR A 195 -4.51 0.95 30.43
CA THR A 195 -4.97 2.19 29.79
C THR A 195 -4.11 3.32 30.31
N ILE A 196 -3.46 4.04 29.40
CA ILE A 196 -2.63 5.20 29.68
C ILE A 196 -3.40 6.43 29.24
N GLU A 197 -3.68 7.34 30.17
CA GLU A 197 -4.27 8.64 29.89
C GLU A 197 -3.20 9.71 30.00
N ILE A 198 -3.01 10.47 28.93
CA ILE A 198 -2.02 11.53 28.83
C ILE A 198 -2.75 12.88 28.94
N GLN A 199 -2.50 13.54 30.03
CA GLN A 199 -2.99 14.89 30.31
C GLN A 199 -1.84 15.69 30.91
N GLU A 200 -1.39 16.73 30.21
CA GLU A 200 -0.28 17.56 30.63
C GLU A 200 -0.66 19.05 30.66
N ARG A 201 0.22 19.89 31.16
CA ARG A 201 -0.01 21.32 31.29
C ARG A 201 -0.06 22.05 29.95
N SER A 202 0.71 21.59 28.99
CA SER A 202 0.75 22.16 27.65
C SER A 202 0.48 21.07 26.60
N GLU A 203 0.01 21.45 25.41
CA GLU A 203 -0.17 20.52 24.30
C GLU A 203 1.17 19.97 23.79
N GLU A 204 2.23 20.75 23.88
CA GLU A 204 3.57 20.33 23.56
C GLU A 204 3.97 19.12 24.42
N ASP A 205 3.76 19.22 25.76
CA ASP A 205 4.06 18.14 26.70
C ASP A 205 3.18 16.90 26.42
N VAL A 206 1.89 17.10 26.10
CA VAL A 206 0.98 15.99 25.71
C VAL A 206 1.48 15.25 24.48
N LEU A 207 1.90 15.97 23.45
CA LEU A 207 2.41 15.38 22.20
C LEU A 207 3.78 14.70 22.40
N GLN A 208 4.66 15.28 23.21
CA GLN A 208 5.94 14.67 23.57
C GLN A 208 5.72 13.37 24.34
N GLU A 209 4.79 13.38 25.29
CA GLU A 209 4.45 12.22 26.10
C GLU A 209 3.83 11.10 25.22
N LEU A 210 2.94 11.46 24.28
CA LEU A 210 2.40 10.53 23.29
C LEU A 210 3.52 9.82 22.51
N MET A 211 4.47 10.59 21.96
CA MET A 211 5.60 10.04 21.22
C MET A 211 6.47 9.14 22.11
N ARG A 212 6.69 9.53 23.34
CA ARG A 212 7.46 8.76 24.33
C ARG A 212 6.79 7.43 24.68
N GLU A 213 5.50 7.43 24.99
CA GLU A 213 4.76 6.21 25.35
C GLU A 213 4.60 5.26 24.15
N VAL A 214 4.31 5.78 22.95
CA VAL A 214 4.30 4.96 21.73
C VAL A 214 5.70 4.36 21.44
N GLY A 215 6.77 5.11 21.69
CA GLY A 215 8.13 4.62 21.58
C GLY A 215 8.46 3.52 22.59
N LYS A 216 8.01 3.65 23.84
CA LYS A 216 8.22 2.69 24.93
C LYS A 216 7.43 1.40 24.74
N ILE A 217 6.15 1.48 24.35
CA ILE A 217 5.31 0.33 24.06
C ILE A 217 5.80 -0.38 22.81
N ASP A 218 6.24 0.37 21.81
CA ASP A 218 6.63 -0.08 20.47
C ASP A 218 5.57 -0.97 19.84
N PRO A 219 4.33 -0.46 19.59
CA PRO A 219 3.25 -1.24 19.05
C PRO A 219 3.50 -1.61 17.59
N ASP A 220 2.99 -2.77 17.17
CA ASP A 220 2.93 -3.19 15.76
C ASP A 220 1.71 -2.60 15.07
N PHE A 221 0.57 -2.58 15.78
CA PHE A 221 -0.68 -2.03 15.29
C PHE A 221 -1.16 -0.88 16.17
N ILE A 222 -1.56 0.21 15.53
CA ILE A 222 -2.27 1.31 16.16
C ILE A 222 -3.67 1.35 15.53
N PHE A 223 -4.69 1.04 16.34
CA PHE A 223 -6.09 1.18 15.96
C PHE A 223 -6.60 2.56 16.36
N THR A 224 -7.43 3.12 15.51
CA THR A 224 -8.16 4.37 15.78
C THR A 224 -9.59 4.23 15.29
N ASN A 225 -10.47 5.05 15.80
CA ASN A 225 -11.75 5.36 15.17
C ASN A 225 -11.63 6.76 14.54
N ASP A 226 -11.98 6.90 13.26
CA ASP A 226 -11.82 8.14 12.48
C ASP A 226 -10.35 8.64 12.38
N GLY A 227 -9.40 7.71 12.41
CA GLY A 227 -7.98 8.00 12.40
C GLY A 227 -7.49 8.64 11.11
N ASP A 228 -8.00 8.19 9.98
CA ASP A 228 -7.64 8.70 8.65
C ASP A 228 -8.26 10.09 8.39
N GLU A 229 -9.49 10.32 8.88
CA GLU A 229 -10.23 11.55 8.62
C GLU A 229 -9.97 12.63 9.67
N PHE A 230 -9.81 12.24 10.92
CA PHE A 230 -9.72 13.19 12.02
C PHE A 230 -8.49 13.02 12.92
N VAL A 231 -8.31 11.87 13.60
CA VAL A 231 -7.33 11.75 14.70
C VAL A 231 -5.89 12.09 14.24
N PHE A 232 -5.37 11.45 13.20
CA PHE A 232 -4.01 11.72 12.75
C PHE A 232 -3.86 13.09 12.06
N PRO A 233 -4.75 13.51 11.14
CA PRO A 233 -4.68 14.87 10.59
C PRO A 233 -4.71 15.95 11.69
N TYR A 234 -5.56 15.78 12.70
CA TYR A 234 -5.64 16.68 13.84
C TYR A 234 -4.34 16.69 14.65
N LEU A 235 -3.82 15.52 15.05
CA LEU A 235 -2.57 15.44 15.82
C LEU A 235 -1.37 16.01 15.04
N ILE A 236 -1.31 15.80 13.71
CA ILE A 236 -0.28 16.40 12.86
C ILE A 236 -0.39 17.93 12.88
N GLU A 237 -1.59 18.48 12.72
CA GLU A 237 -1.81 19.92 12.73
C GLU A 237 -1.51 20.52 14.11
N ARG A 238 -1.89 19.85 15.21
CA ARG A 238 -1.56 20.32 16.57
C ARG A 238 -0.05 20.29 16.81
N ALA A 239 0.66 19.27 16.30
CA ALA A 239 2.12 19.23 16.38
C ALA A 239 2.76 20.39 15.59
N GLU A 240 2.33 20.63 14.35
CA GLU A 240 2.80 21.75 13.52
C GLU A 240 2.56 23.11 14.23
N ASN A 241 1.37 23.31 14.82
CA ASN A 241 1.01 24.53 15.54
C ASN A 241 1.87 24.76 16.81
N ASN A 242 2.43 23.70 17.38
CA ASN A 242 3.37 23.76 18.50
C ASN A 242 4.84 23.71 18.04
N GLY A 243 5.13 23.87 16.73
CA GLY A 243 6.48 23.87 16.19
C GLY A 243 7.17 22.50 16.21
N MET A 244 6.40 21.42 16.27
CA MET A 244 6.87 20.06 16.40
C MET A 244 6.52 19.21 15.17
N GLN A 245 7.18 18.05 15.05
CA GLN A 245 6.82 17.00 14.10
C GLN A 245 6.32 15.78 14.86
N LEU A 246 5.23 15.18 14.40
CA LEU A 246 4.66 13.98 15.02
C LEU A 246 5.45 12.73 14.59
N MET A 247 6.24 12.18 15.52
CA MET A 247 7.16 11.05 15.28
C MET A 247 6.60 9.75 15.87
N LEU A 248 5.62 9.14 15.21
CA LEU A 248 5.02 7.87 15.65
C LEU A 248 5.40 6.67 14.75
N ASN A 249 6.25 6.88 13.74
CA ASN A 249 6.80 5.81 12.92
C ASN A 249 7.90 5.04 13.67
N ARG A 250 8.21 3.81 13.23
CA ARG A 250 9.49 3.16 13.57
C ARG A 250 10.64 3.73 12.73
N GLU A 251 10.35 4.27 11.56
CA GLU A 251 11.31 5.08 10.81
C GLU A 251 11.55 6.42 11.51
N PRO A 252 12.78 6.96 11.47
CA PRO A 252 13.09 8.27 12.05
C PRO A 252 12.60 9.42 11.14
N ILE A 253 11.35 9.37 10.73
CA ILE A 253 10.68 10.35 9.90
C ILE A 253 9.31 10.68 10.49
N PRO A 254 8.82 11.91 10.34
CA PRO A 254 7.48 12.28 10.81
C PRO A 254 6.40 11.53 10.02
N ILE A 255 5.20 11.47 10.58
CA ILE A 255 4.05 10.97 9.84
C ILE A 255 3.78 11.91 8.67
N PRO A 256 3.70 11.41 7.43
CA PRO A 256 3.40 12.25 6.28
C PRO A 256 1.98 12.78 6.36
N LYS A 257 1.81 14.08 6.10
CA LYS A 257 0.49 14.69 6.00
C LYS A 257 -0.29 14.03 4.86
N PRO A 258 -1.47 13.48 5.12
CA PRO A 258 -2.25 12.86 4.04
C PRO A 258 -2.68 13.92 3.02
N PRO A 259 -2.85 13.54 1.73
CA PRO A 259 -3.42 14.45 0.75
C PRO A 259 -4.77 14.99 1.23
N SER A 260 -5.00 16.29 1.06
CA SER A 260 -6.26 16.92 1.43
C SER A 260 -7.42 16.32 0.61
N GLY A 261 -8.50 15.98 1.32
CA GLY A 261 -9.72 15.39 0.76
C GLY A 261 -9.59 13.86 0.57
N GLY A 262 -10.75 13.22 0.58
CA GLY A 262 -10.89 11.79 0.31
C GLY A 262 -11.34 11.54 -1.14
N LYS A 263 -11.77 10.30 -1.40
CA LYS A 263 -12.37 9.90 -2.67
C LYS A 263 -13.86 9.63 -2.47
N THR A 264 -14.69 10.31 -3.25
CA THR A 264 -16.11 10.01 -3.35
C THR A 264 -16.33 9.10 -4.54
N TYR A 265 -17.07 8.02 -4.35
CA TYR A 265 -17.43 7.10 -5.42
C TYR A 265 -18.88 6.63 -5.24
N PHE A 266 -19.50 6.30 -6.37
CA PHE A 266 -20.86 5.79 -6.40
C PHE A 266 -20.81 4.26 -6.54
N SER A 267 -21.56 3.57 -5.69
CA SER A 267 -21.67 2.11 -5.74
C SER A 267 -23.02 1.65 -5.21
N TYR A 268 -23.69 0.74 -5.92
CA TYR A 268 -24.99 0.18 -5.56
C TYR A 268 -26.04 1.23 -5.17
N GLY A 269 -26.13 2.32 -5.95
CA GLY A 269 -27.12 3.37 -5.72
C GLY A 269 -26.79 4.33 -4.55
N ARG A 270 -25.59 4.25 -3.95
CA ARG A 270 -25.16 5.08 -2.84
C ARG A 270 -23.86 5.81 -3.15
N VAL A 271 -23.75 7.01 -2.62
CA VAL A 271 -22.50 7.77 -2.62
C VAL A 271 -21.69 7.33 -1.38
N HIS A 272 -20.45 6.92 -1.61
CA HIS A 272 -19.50 6.56 -0.58
C HIS A 272 -18.38 7.57 -0.56
N TYR A 273 -17.98 7.99 0.62
CA TYR A 273 -16.78 8.78 0.85
C TYR A 273 -15.73 7.90 1.53
N ARG A 274 -14.48 8.07 1.17
CA ARG A 274 -13.33 7.49 1.84
C ARG A 274 -12.28 8.55 2.10
N ALA A 275 -11.87 8.68 3.35
CA ALA A 275 -10.76 9.53 3.72
C ALA A 275 -9.44 9.05 3.10
N SER A 276 -8.51 9.98 2.91
CA SER A 276 -7.14 9.64 2.53
C SER A 276 -6.45 8.89 3.66
N SER A 277 -5.81 7.77 3.35
CA SER A 277 -5.18 6.92 4.37
C SER A 277 -3.97 7.60 4.99
N VAL A 278 -3.88 7.58 6.30
CA VAL A 278 -2.66 7.91 7.04
C VAL A 278 -1.85 6.63 7.24
N MET A 279 -0.68 6.60 6.65
CA MET A 279 0.22 5.44 6.71
C MET A 279 1.34 5.70 7.70
N LEU A 280 1.63 4.69 8.52
CA LEU A 280 2.82 4.64 9.35
C LEU A 280 3.87 3.74 8.69
N PHE A 281 5.12 3.96 9.01
CA PHE A 281 6.26 3.22 8.46
C PHE A 281 6.88 2.33 9.55
N GLY A 282 6.90 1.02 9.31
CA GLY A 282 7.34 0.01 10.28
C GLY A 282 6.34 -0.29 11.39
N ARG A 283 5.17 0.35 11.37
CA ARG A 283 3.97 0.08 12.17
C ARG A 283 2.76 0.15 11.27
N MET A 284 1.67 -0.51 11.67
CA MET A 284 0.43 -0.49 10.92
C MET A 284 -0.60 0.39 11.61
N HIS A 285 -1.08 1.43 10.94
CA HIS A 285 -2.28 2.14 11.37
C HIS A 285 -3.50 1.50 10.71
N LEU A 286 -4.50 1.16 11.52
CA LEU A 286 -5.78 0.61 11.09
C LEU A 286 -6.92 1.47 11.64
N ASP A 287 -7.61 2.14 10.73
CA ASP A 287 -8.78 2.95 11.07
C ASP A 287 -10.05 2.10 10.95
N THR A 288 -10.76 1.90 12.06
CA THR A 288 -11.97 1.05 12.11
C THR A 288 -13.14 1.64 11.33
N SER A 289 -13.18 2.96 11.15
CA SER A 289 -14.22 3.65 10.37
C SER A 289 -13.94 3.64 8.85
N ASN A 290 -12.65 3.52 8.44
CA ASN A 290 -12.22 3.58 7.04
C ASN A 290 -11.61 2.25 6.54
N SER A 291 -11.85 1.15 7.20
CA SER A 291 -11.30 -0.18 6.92
C SER A 291 -12.37 -1.24 6.65
N LEU A 292 -11.95 -2.38 6.12
CA LEU A 292 -12.76 -3.60 6.04
C LEU A 292 -12.93 -4.30 7.40
N ILE A 293 -12.18 -3.88 8.41
CA ILE A 293 -12.21 -4.42 9.77
C ILE A 293 -12.78 -3.38 10.72
N HIS A 294 -13.49 -3.85 11.74
CA HIS A 294 -14.15 -2.99 12.72
C HIS A 294 -13.50 -3.06 14.11
N ASP A 295 -12.68 -4.08 14.37
CA ASP A 295 -11.95 -4.23 15.62
C ASP A 295 -10.72 -5.15 15.45
N SER A 296 -9.91 -5.28 16.51
CA SER A 296 -8.72 -6.14 16.51
C SER A 296 -9.04 -7.63 16.36
N ARG A 297 -10.26 -8.07 16.67
CA ARG A 297 -10.68 -9.48 16.51
C ARG A 297 -10.88 -9.87 15.06
N SER A 298 -11.08 -8.89 14.19
CA SER A 298 -11.23 -9.10 12.73
C SER A 298 -9.89 -9.23 12.00
N LEU A 299 -8.73 -9.12 12.69
CA LEU A 299 -7.40 -9.15 12.09
C LEU A 299 -7.09 -10.44 11.33
N HIS A 300 -7.58 -11.59 11.79
CA HIS A 300 -7.34 -12.87 11.09
C HIS A 300 -7.84 -12.84 9.65
N GLY A 301 -9.06 -12.33 9.42
CA GLY A 301 -9.59 -12.17 8.07
C GLY A 301 -8.75 -11.23 7.20
N LEU A 302 -8.22 -10.16 7.80
CA LEU A 302 -7.31 -9.23 7.12
C LEU A 302 -5.98 -9.90 6.77
N TYR A 303 -5.43 -10.72 7.67
CA TYR A 303 -4.19 -11.47 7.43
C TYR A 303 -4.34 -12.42 6.23
N GLU A 304 -5.44 -13.17 6.18
CA GLU A 304 -5.76 -14.05 5.06
C GLU A 304 -5.85 -13.29 3.74
N LEU A 305 -6.58 -12.18 3.72
CA LEU A 305 -6.70 -11.34 2.54
C LEU A 305 -5.35 -10.78 2.09
N ALA A 306 -4.52 -10.30 3.02
CA ALA A 306 -3.21 -9.75 2.71
C ALA A 306 -2.27 -10.82 2.11
N ARG A 307 -2.26 -12.02 2.69
CA ARG A 307 -1.46 -13.16 2.22
C ARG A 307 -1.87 -13.58 0.81
N VAL A 308 -3.14 -13.91 0.63
CA VAL A 308 -3.67 -14.43 -0.64
C VAL A 308 -3.61 -13.39 -1.76
N CYS A 309 -3.93 -12.13 -1.47
CA CYS A 309 -3.91 -11.04 -2.44
C CYS A 309 -2.50 -10.45 -2.67
N ARG A 310 -1.52 -10.81 -1.84
CA ARG A 310 -0.15 -10.27 -1.87
C ARG A 310 -0.14 -8.73 -1.83
N VAL A 311 -0.94 -8.18 -0.94
CA VAL A 311 -1.09 -6.73 -0.74
C VAL A 311 -0.76 -6.41 0.71
N PRO A 312 0.06 -5.37 1.00
CA PRO A 312 0.36 -4.98 2.38
C PRO A 312 -0.91 -4.76 3.22
N LEU A 313 -0.85 -5.11 4.50
CA LEU A 313 -1.98 -5.06 5.44
C LEU A 313 -2.72 -3.71 5.44
N HIS A 314 -1.98 -2.61 5.51
CA HIS A 314 -2.57 -1.27 5.52
C HIS A 314 -3.28 -0.92 4.21
N ALA A 315 -2.82 -1.45 3.08
CA ALA A 315 -3.43 -1.21 1.77
C ALA A 315 -4.66 -2.10 1.55
N ILE A 316 -4.59 -3.37 1.98
CA ILE A 316 -5.73 -4.29 1.84
C ILE A 316 -6.87 -3.93 2.80
N SER A 317 -6.59 -3.45 4.01
CA SER A 317 -7.61 -3.02 4.97
C SER A 317 -8.52 -1.93 4.40
N ARG A 318 -7.94 -1.03 3.61
CA ARG A 318 -8.64 0.09 2.95
C ARG A 318 -9.05 -0.22 1.49
N SER A 319 -8.98 -1.47 1.08
CA SER A 319 -9.38 -1.91 -0.26
C SER A 319 -10.88 -2.21 -0.34
N THR A 320 -11.39 -2.33 -1.55
CA THR A 320 -12.67 -2.98 -1.82
C THR A 320 -12.43 -4.46 -2.10
N ILE A 321 -13.44 -5.28 -1.93
CA ILE A 321 -13.39 -6.71 -2.27
C ILE A 321 -12.98 -6.89 -3.75
N GLY A 322 -13.52 -6.07 -4.64
CA GLY A 322 -13.16 -6.10 -6.07
C GLY A 322 -11.67 -5.83 -6.30
N ARG A 323 -11.08 -4.86 -5.60
CA ARG A 323 -9.64 -4.57 -5.68
C ARG A 323 -8.78 -5.72 -5.13
N ALA A 324 -9.21 -6.33 -4.03
CA ALA A 324 -8.55 -7.50 -3.47
C ALA A 324 -8.50 -8.66 -4.48
N LEU A 325 -9.64 -9.01 -5.07
CA LEU A 325 -9.72 -10.06 -6.09
C LEU A 325 -8.90 -9.72 -7.35
N THR A 326 -8.92 -8.46 -7.79
CA THR A 326 -8.11 -8.00 -8.93
C THR A 326 -6.60 -8.16 -8.65
N SER A 327 -6.16 -7.97 -7.41
CA SER A 327 -4.76 -8.18 -7.02
C SER A 327 -4.29 -9.63 -7.22
N MET A 328 -5.17 -10.60 -6.96
CA MET A 328 -4.89 -12.01 -7.26
C MET A 328 -4.72 -12.26 -8.78
N GLN A 329 -5.55 -11.60 -9.59
CA GLN A 329 -5.43 -11.66 -11.06
C GLN A 329 -4.12 -11.04 -11.54
N PHE A 330 -3.65 -9.96 -10.94
CA PHE A 330 -2.37 -9.34 -11.26
C PHE A 330 -1.18 -10.27 -10.95
N TYR A 331 -1.21 -10.97 -9.82
CA TYR A 331 -0.20 -11.97 -9.52
C TYR A 331 -0.18 -13.10 -10.56
N LEU A 332 -1.35 -13.62 -10.95
CA LEU A 332 -1.44 -14.64 -11.99
C LEU A 332 -0.96 -14.12 -13.36
N ALA A 333 -1.26 -12.88 -13.68
CA ALA A 333 -0.77 -12.22 -14.89
C ALA A 333 0.76 -12.14 -14.87
N HIS A 334 1.35 -11.70 -13.74
CA HIS A 334 2.80 -11.67 -13.58
C HIS A 334 3.44 -13.05 -13.81
N LYS A 335 2.92 -14.10 -13.17
CA LYS A 335 3.41 -15.48 -13.34
C LYS A 335 3.35 -15.98 -14.79
N ARG A 336 2.39 -15.51 -15.57
CA ARG A 336 2.21 -15.84 -16.99
C ARG A 336 2.92 -14.88 -17.93
N LYS A 337 3.69 -13.93 -17.44
CA LYS A 337 4.33 -12.86 -18.23
C LYS A 337 3.32 -12.01 -19.01
N LEU A 338 2.10 -11.90 -18.53
CA LEU A 338 1.04 -11.06 -19.07
C LEU A 338 1.08 -9.69 -18.41
N LEU A 339 1.04 -8.65 -19.22
CA LEU A 339 1.06 -7.27 -18.77
C LEU A 339 -0.33 -6.81 -18.34
N VAL A 340 -0.38 -5.96 -17.30
CA VAL A 340 -1.62 -5.35 -16.80
C VAL A 340 -1.76 -3.96 -17.44
N PRO A 341 -2.79 -3.71 -18.27
CA PRO A 341 -2.93 -2.45 -18.97
C PRO A 341 -3.24 -1.30 -18.01
N TYR A 342 -2.62 -0.15 -18.27
CA TYR A 342 -2.90 1.10 -17.58
C TYR A 342 -3.98 1.86 -18.33
N ARG A 343 -5.02 2.32 -17.63
CA ARG A 343 -6.16 3.07 -18.21
C ARG A 343 -6.66 2.47 -19.53
N PRO A 344 -7.05 1.18 -19.55
CA PRO A 344 -7.53 0.57 -20.79
C PRO A 344 -8.74 1.36 -21.30
N ALA A 345 -8.75 1.64 -22.61
CA ALA A 345 -9.92 2.22 -23.24
C ALA A 345 -11.11 1.27 -23.04
N ASN A 346 -12.10 1.70 -22.29
CA ASN A 346 -13.36 0.99 -22.16
C ASN A 346 -14.15 1.19 -23.47
N LEU A 347 -13.84 0.37 -24.46
CA LEU A 347 -14.72 0.22 -25.61
C LEU A 347 -15.98 -0.50 -25.11
N GLU A 348 -16.99 0.26 -24.72
CA GLU A 348 -18.33 -0.29 -24.51
C GLU A 348 -18.78 -0.94 -25.82
N LYS A 349 -18.73 -2.27 -25.85
CA LYS A 349 -19.38 -2.99 -26.94
C LYS A 349 -20.88 -2.84 -26.74
N LEU A 350 -21.53 -2.18 -27.68
CA LEU A 350 -22.99 -2.17 -27.77
C LEU A 350 -23.45 -3.63 -27.83
N LYS A 351 -24.10 -4.08 -26.76
CA LYS A 351 -24.72 -5.40 -26.70
C LYS A 351 -26.15 -5.32 -27.18
N THR A 352 -26.57 -6.28 -27.97
CA THR A 352 -27.96 -6.47 -28.29
C THR A 352 -28.75 -6.87 -27.04
N PHE A 353 -30.04 -6.62 -27.02
CA PHE A 353 -30.93 -7.04 -25.92
C PHE A 353 -30.81 -8.55 -25.62
N LYS A 354 -30.67 -9.38 -26.66
CA LYS A 354 -30.50 -10.83 -26.53
C LYS A 354 -29.18 -11.18 -25.83
N GLU A 355 -28.07 -10.49 -26.10
CA GLU A 355 -26.79 -10.67 -25.46
C GLU A 355 -26.82 -10.21 -23.98
N LEU A 356 -27.57 -9.14 -23.68
CA LEU A 356 -27.77 -8.69 -22.30
C LEU A 356 -28.56 -9.71 -21.49
N VAL A 357 -29.64 -10.26 -22.01
CA VAL A 357 -30.45 -11.29 -21.35
C VAL A 357 -29.66 -12.57 -21.10
N VAL A 358 -28.78 -12.95 -22.02
CA VAL A 358 -27.91 -14.13 -21.83
C VAL A 358 -26.77 -13.86 -20.85
N ALA A 359 -26.28 -12.62 -20.78
CA ALA A 359 -25.21 -12.24 -19.87
C ALA A 359 -25.69 -12.09 -18.42
N ASP A 360 -26.96 -11.73 -18.22
CA ASP A 360 -27.55 -11.49 -16.89
C ASP A 360 -28.25 -12.76 -16.35
N ARG A 361 -27.56 -13.86 -16.41
CA ARG A 361 -27.95 -15.06 -15.65
C ARG A 361 -27.47 -14.86 -14.22
N GLY A 362 -28.30 -14.25 -13.40
CA GLY A 362 -28.04 -13.86 -12.02
C GLY A 362 -27.08 -14.76 -11.23
N GLY A 363 -26.35 -14.20 -10.31
CA GLY A 363 -25.42 -14.94 -9.45
C GLY A 363 -26.12 -16.03 -8.67
N LEU A 364 -25.38 -17.10 -8.33
CA LEU A 364 -25.84 -18.16 -7.43
C LEU A 364 -26.07 -17.52 -6.05
N ILE A 365 -27.31 -17.51 -5.59
CA ILE A 365 -27.67 -17.18 -4.21
C ILE A 365 -27.64 -18.51 -3.43
N ILE A 366 -26.72 -18.63 -2.49
CA ILE A 366 -26.69 -19.73 -1.53
C ILE A 366 -27.39 -19.22 -0.27
N GLU A 367 -28.54 -19.79 0.08
CA GLU A 367 -29.23 -19.54 1.34
C GLU A 367 -28.55 -20.29 2.50
#